data_68014cf7cb1ccf6aa0eec2eaecca9466
#
_entry.id   68014cf7cb1ccf6aa0eec2eaecca9466
#
_cell.length_a   1.000
_cell.length_b   1.000
_cell.length_c   1.000
_cell.angle_alpha   90.00
_cell.angle_beta   90.00
_cell.angle_gamma   90.00
#
_symmetry.space_group_name_H-M   'P 1'
#
loop_
_entity.id
_entity.type
_entity.pdbx_description
1 polymer ?
#
loop_
_entity_poly.entity_id
_entity_poly.type
_entity_poly.pdbx_seq_one_letter_code
_entity_poly.pdbx_strand_id
1 'polypeptide(L)'
;MKKIYLAVFTMALLLAACGDKKSENVRLSGTLQGMADDTVYLYGTDRYYNRLDTIFVKQGKFVKDIEVDTLVSAWLQFGNGMEYPLYMDKADLIEISGSADKPGLLAIKGNPANEELTRFHQELFGKDLPSEAAVEKAAEAFIRSHPNSLASIYVLDKYFVQKSVPDFSKIKELSEQMAGSLKDRLYMEQLLEYLESYEKVSVGKSASYFQIPGMDGKDIRRTDFKDKYLLLYFWASWSDACRETSRQLKQLYKEKKNREKFDILGVSLDVDKEVWKDAVVNDTLDWKQGCDLKGWNASLVGQFAVRTLPYNVLLAPSGRIEGRNLTQKEIEEKLAEIAKKK
;
A
#
# COMPACT_ATOMS: atom_id res chain seq x y z
N MET A 1 -67.95 -17.00 -50.08
CA MET A 1 -66.52 -17.31 -49.85
C MET A 1 -65.74 -16.05 -49.54
N LYS A 2 -66.04 -15.36 -48.38
CA LYS A 2 -65.36 -14.10 -47.96
C LYS A 2 -65.23 -13.96 -46.45
N LYS A 3 -65.15 -15.06 -45.68
CA LYS A 3 -65.07 -14.97 -44.19
C LYS A 3 -63.98 -15.82 -43.54
N ILE A 4 -62.98 -16.34 -44.30
CA ILE A 4 -61.93 -17.24 -43.77
C ILE A 4 -60.53 -16.57 -43.71
N TYR A 5 -60.31 -15.39 -44.30
CA TYR A 5 -59.00 -14.71 -44.32
C TYR A 5 -58.71 -13.72 -43.17
N LEU A 6 -59.63 -13.54 -42.21
CA LEU A 6 -59.45 -12.57 -41.13
C LEU A 6 -58.95 -13.20 -39.82
N ALA A 7 -58.88 -14.52 -39.71
CA ALA A 7 -58.48 -15.21 -38.48
C ALA A 7 -57.01 -15.63 -38.43
N VAL A 8 -56.25 -15.51 -39.52
CA VAL A 8 -54.84 -15.94 -39.58
C VAL A 8 -53.86 -14.78 -39.36
N PHE A 9 -54.30 -13.52 -39.41
CA PHE A 9 -53.41 -12.37 -39.28
C PHE A 9 -53.28 -11.82 -37.83
N THR A 10 -54.06 -12.31 -36.87
CA THR A 10 -54.02 -11.89 -35.48
C THR A 10 -53.18 -12.78 -34.57
N MET A 11 -52.59 -13.87 -35.06
CA MET A 11 -51.79 -14.81 -34.26
C MET A 11 -50.27 -14.69 -34.44
N ALA A 12 -49.81 -13.75 -35.28
CA ALA A 12 -48.38 -13.51 -35.57
C ALA A 12 -47.79 -12.34 -34.81
N LEU A 13 -48.52 -11.69 -33.88
CA LEU A 13 -48.06 -10.47 -33.13
C LEU A 13 -47.83 -10.71 -31.64
N LEU A 14 -47.80 -11.95 -31.18
CA LEU A 14 -47.57 -12.29 -29.75
C LEU A 14 -46.24 -12.99 -29.46
N LEU A 15 -45.29 -13.01 -30.39
CA LEU A 15 -43.97 -13.64 -30.17
C LEU A 15 -42.78 -12.68 -30.15
N ALA A 16 -42.99 -11.39 -29.93
CA ALA A 16 -41.91 -10.43 -29.87
C ALA A 16 -41.86 -9.65 -28.55
N ALA A 17 -42.14 -10.33 -27.42
CA ALA A 17 -41.95 -9.76 -26.09
C ALA A 17 -41.21 -10.75 -25.16
N CYS A 18 -40.18 -11.45 -25.65
CA CYS A 18 -39.08 -11.83 -24.82
C CYS A 18 -38.18 -10.59 -24.68
N GLY A 19 -38.50 -9.71 -23.81
CA GLY A 19 -37.54 -8.73 -23.33
C GLY A 19 -36.37 -9.53 -22.75
N ASP A 20 -35.23 -9.51 -23.43
CA ASP A 20 -33.99 -9.94 -22.84
C ASP A 20 -33.90 -9.25 -21.49
N LYS A 21 -34.05 -10.01 -20.40
CA LYS A 21 -33.61 -9.52 -19.07
C LYS A 21 -32.14 -9.20 -19.27
N LYS A 22 -31.80 -7.93 -19.32
CA LYS A 22 -30.40 -7.49 -19.26
C LYS A 22 -29.76 -8.28 -18.12
N SER A 23 -28.73 -9.02 -18.41
CA SER A 23 -27.96 -9.69 -17.38
C SER A 23 -27.54 -8.63 -16.34
N GLU A 24 -27.81 -8.90 -15.08
CA GLU A 24 -27.35 -8.01 -13.99
C GLU A 24 -25.86 -8.21 -13.71
N ASN A 25 -25.25 -9.25 -14.31
CA ASN A 25 -23.84 -9.56 -14.17
C ASN A 25 -22.98 -8.69 -15.07
N VAL A 26 -21.77 -8.43 -14.62
CA VAL A 26 -20.70 -7.86 -15.45
C VAL A 26 -20.31 -8.92 -16.49
N ARG A 27 -20.29 -8.53 -17.76
CA ARG A 27 -19.71 -9.36 -18.82
C ARG A 27 -18.30 -8.90 -19.11
N LEU A 28 -17.33 -9.69 -18.69
CA LEU A 28 -15.91 -9.46 -18.92
C LEU A 28 -15.47 -10.25 -20.16
N SER A 29 -14.93 -9.57 -21.16
CA SER A 29 -14.38 -10.19 -22.37
C SER A 29 -12.99 -9.62 -22.66
N GLY A 30 -12.14 -10.41 -23.31
CA GLY A 30 -10.80 -9.92 -23.63
C GLY A 30 -10.13 -10.60 -24.80
N THR A 31 -9.16 -9.87 -25.38
CA THR A 31 -8.23 -10.36 -26.40
C THR A 31 -6.81 -9.93 -26.01
N LEU A 32 -6.01 -10.91 -25.58
CA LEU A 32 -4.66 -10.72 -25.08
C LEU A 32 -3.65 -11.25 -26.10
N GLN A 33 -2.91 -10.35 -26.72
CA GLN A 33 -1.90 -10.69 -27.72
C GLN A 33 -0.70 -11.39 -27.05
N GLY A 34 -0.15 -12.38 -27.74
CA GLY A 34 1.01 -13.14 -27.26
C GLY A 34 0.70 -14.15 -26.15
N MET A 35 -0.57 -14.25 -25.72
CA MET A 35 -0.99 -15.21 -24.70
C MET A 35 -1.53 -16.48 -25.38
N ALA A 36 -0.99 -17.64 -24.97
CA ALA A 36 -1.50 -18.95 -25.35
C ALA A 36 -2.74 -19.33 -24.49
N ASP A 37 -3.06 -20.61 -24.43
CA ASP A 37 -4.01 -21.11 -23.42
C ASP A 37 -3.39 -20.97 -22.04
N ASP A 38 -4.06 -20.22 -21.17
CA ASP A 38 -3.57 -19.86 -19.83
C ASP A 38 -4.73 -19.52 -18.90
N THR A 39 -4.41 -19.17 -17.68
CA THR A 39 -5.36 -18.74 -16.65
C THR A 39 -5.00 -17.35 -16.16
N VAL A 40 -6.02 -16.47 -16.13
CA VAL A 40 -5.95 -15.17 -15.44
C VAL A 40 -6.83 -15.26 -14.20
N TYR A 41 -6.31 -14.82 -13.08
CA TYR A 41 -7.07 -14.74 -11.84
C TYR A 41 -7.62 -13.33 -11.66
N LEU A 42 -8.88 -13.25 -11.21
CA LEU A 42 -9.52 -12.01 -10.81
C LEU A 42 -9.80 -12.09 -9.33
N TYR A 43 -9.22 -11.19 -8.53
CA TYR A 43 -9.39 -11.18 -7.09
C TYR A 43 -9.59 -9.77 -6.55
N GLY A 44 -10.24 -9.65 -5.42
CA GLY A 44 -10.40 -8.41 -4.70
C GLY A 44 -10.03 -8.56 -3.23
N THR A 45 -9.74 -7.45 -2.57
CA THR A 45 -9.26 -7.40 -1.20
C THR A 45 -10.10 -6.49 -0.30
N ASP A 46 -11.20 -5.94 -0.82
CA ASP A 46 -12.10 -5.10 -0.06
C ASP A 46 -13.42 -5.81 0.32
N ARG A 47 -14.25 -5.14 1.11
CA ARG A 47 -15.52 -5.69 1.59
C ARG A 47 -16.57 -5.93 0.49
N TYR A 48 -16.39 -5.34 -0.69
CA TYR A 48 -17.34 -5.38 -1.80
C TYR A 48 -17.02 -6.49 -2.81
N TYR A 49 -15.74 -6.88 -2.89
CA TYR A 49 -15.28 -7.98 -3.72
C TYR A 49 -14.09 -8.66 -3.03
N ASN A 50 -14.35 -9.75 -2.32
CA ASN A 50 -13.36 -10.46 -1.47
C ASN A 50 -13.21 -11.94 -1.88
N ARG A 51 -13.36 -12.24 -3.16
CA ARG A 51 -13.29 -13.59 -3.71
C ARG A 51 -12.23 -13.67 -4.81
N LEU A 52 -11.93 -14.91 -5.19
CA LEU A 52 -11.05 -15.26 -6.30
C LEU A 52 -11.88 -15.93 -7.40
N ASP A 53 -11.90 -15.32 -8.58
CA ASP A 53 -12.49 -15.87 -9.78
C ASP A 53 -11.39 -16.30 -10.76
N THR A 54 -11.61 -17.44 -11.43
CA THR A 54 -10.70 -17.98 -12.44
C THR A 54 -11.23 -17.68 -13.84
N ILE A 55 -10.41 -17.12 -14.70
CA ILE A 55 -10.71 -16.78 -16.09
C ILE A 55 -9.83 -17.64 -16.99
N PHE A 56 -10.43 -18.56 -17.73
CA PHE A 56 -9.72 -19.40 -18.68
C PHE A 56 -9.56 -18.66 -20.01
N VAL A 57 -8.31 -18.46 -20.42
CA VAL A 57 -7.94 -17.85 -21.69
C VAL A 57 -7.66 -18.96 -22.69
N LYS A 58 -8.25 -18.88 -23.88
CA LYS A 58 -8.00 -19.80 -25.00
C LYS A 58 -7.58 -18.99 -26.21
N GLN A 59 -6.39 -19.28 -26.72
CA GLN A 59 -5.81 -18.57 -27.87
C GLN A 59 -5.86 -17.05 -27.69
N GLY A 60 -5.53 -16.59 -26.49
CA GLY A 60 -5.55 -15.18 -26.13
C GLY A 60 -6.94 -14.57 -25.93
N LYS A 61 -8.02 -15.33 -25.97
CA LYS A 61 -9.40 -14.82 -25.83
C LYS A 61 -10.09 -15.41 -24.61
N PHE A 62 -10.94 -14.61 -23.98
CA PHE A 62 -11.79 -15.07 -22.89
C PHE A 62 -13.12 -14.32 -22.86
N VAL A 63 -14.11 -14.95 -22.23
CA VAL A 63 -15.37 -14.34 -21.80
C VAL A 63 -15.71 -14.93 -20.44
N LYS A 64 -16.10 -14.07 -19.50
CA LYS A 64 -16.53 -14.46 -18.16
C LYS A 64 -17.64 -13.54 -17.68
N ASP A 65 -18.69 -14.11 -17.14
CA ASP A 65 -19.71 -13.34 -16.41
C ASP A 65 -19.34 -13.32 -14.93
N ILE A 66 -19.34 -12.12 -14.33
CA ILE A 66 -18.97 -11.84 -12.95
C ILE A 66 -20.17 -11.19 -12.26
N GLU A 67 -20.58 -11.73 -11.13
CA GLU A 67 -21.64 -11.17 -10.31
C GLU A 67 -21.09 -10.10 -9.37
N VAL A 68 -21.60 -8.89 -9.50
CA VAL A 68 -21.33 -7.78 -8.56
C VAL A 68 -22.59 -6.98 -8.36
N ASP A 69 -22.78 -6.47 -7.15
CA ASP A 69 -24.00 -5.73 -6.76
C ASP A 69 -23.76 -4.21 -6.78
N THR A 70 -22.53 -3.78 -6.79
CA THR A 70 -22.10 -2.36 -6.73
C THR A 70 -20.75 -2.19 -7.39
N LEU A 71 -20.33 -0.95 -7.56
CA LEU A 71 -19.00 -0.60 -8.05
C LEU A 71 -17.90 -1.18 -7.16
N VAL A 72 -17.06 -2.03 -7.73
CA VAL A 72 -15.99 -2.74 -7.03
C VAL A 72 -14.64 -2.49 -7.68
N SER A 73 -13.58 -2.71 -6.89
CA SER A 73 -12.19 -2.77 -7.34
C SER A 73 -11.68 -4.20 -7.21
N ALA A 74 -11.06 -4.70 -8.25
CA ALA A 74 -10.45 -6.02 -8.31
C ALA A 74 -9.08 -5.94 -9.02
N TRP A 75 -8.35 -7.05 -8.99
CA TRP A 75 -7.06 -7.18 -9.63
C TRP A 75 -7.08 -8.34 -10.62
N LEU A 76 -6.61 -8.09 -11.82
CA LEU A 76 -6.28 -9.13 -12.79
C LEU A 76 -4.84 -9.56 -12.52
N GLN A 77 -4.62 -10.83 -12.20
CA GLN A 77 -3.30 -11.44 -12.05
C GLN A 77 -3.03 -12.39 -13.20
N PHE A 78 -1.94 -12.13 -13.91
CA PHE A 78 -1.48 -12.91 -15.05
C PHE A 78 -0.50 -14.00 -14.62
N GLY A 79 -0.35 -15.06 -15.43
CA GLY A 79 0.53 -16.19 -15.13
C GLY A 79 2.01 -15.83 -14.91
N ASN A 80 2.47 -14.69 -15.41
CA ASN A 80 3.81 -14.13 -15.17
C ASN A 80 3.94 -13.36 -13.84
N GLY A 81 2.90 -13.37 -13.00
CA GLY A 81 2.86 -12.67 -11.71
C GLY A 81 2.57 -11.16 -11.81
N MET A 82 2.39 -10.61 -13.00
CA MET A 82 2.01 -9.21 -13.16
C MET A 82 0.53 -9.00 -12.84
N GLU A 83 0.21 -7.82 -12.31
CA GLU A 83 -1.14 -7.45 -11.87
C GLU A 83 -1.59 -6.13 -12.51
N TYR A 84 -2.89 -6.02 -12.74
CA TYR A 84 -3.52 -4.79 -13.22
C TYR A 84 -4.88 -4.57 -12.55
N PRO A 85 -5.19 -3.35 -12.08
CA PRO A 85 -6.49 -3.07 -11.46
C PRO A 85 -7.63 -3.10 -12.48
N LEU A 86 -8.78 -3.59 -12.04
CA LEU A 86 -10.02 -3.65 -12.80
C LEU A 86 -11.17 -3.11 -11.96
N TYR A 87 -11.97 -2.23 -12.54
CA TYR A 87 -13.16 -1.65 -11.91
C TYR A 87 -14.39 -2.19 -12.60
N MET A 88 -15.39 -2.63 -11.83
CA MET A 88 -16.61 -3.26 -12.33
C MET A 88 -17.81 -2.71 -11.57
N ASP A 89 -18.89 -2.40 -12.29
CA ASP A 89 -20.18 -2.09 -11.69
C ASP A 89 -21.24 -3.01 -12.29
N LYS A 90 -22.38 -3.10 -11.64
CA LYS A 90 -23.50 -3.93 -12.05
C LYS A 90 -23.84 -3.71 -13.53
N ALA A 91 -23.97 -4.81 -14.28
CA ALA A 91 -24.30 -4.83 -15.70
C ALA A 91 -23.27 -4.20 -16.66
N ASP A 92 -22.05 -3.92 -16.21
CA ASP A 92 -20.97 -3.45 -17.08
C ASP A 92 -20.64 -4.47 -18.19
N LEU A 93 -20.34 -3.94 -19.37
CA LEU A 93 -19.81 -4.70 -20.50
C LEU A 93 -18.34 -4.32 -20.68
N ILE A 94 -17.45 -5.06 -20.04
CA ILE A 94 -16.02 -4.74 -19.99
C ILE A 94 -15.28 -5.48 -21.09
N GLU A 95 -14.51 -4.73 -21.88
CA GLU A 95 -13.65 -5.25 -22.93
C GLU A 95 -12.19 -4.93 -22.62
N ILE A 96 -11.35 -5.98 -22.59
CA ILE A 96 -9.91 -5.89 -22.32
C ILE A 96 -9.14 -6.26 -23.59
N SER A 97 -8.22 -5.40 -24.01
CA SER A 97 -7.35 -5.68 -25.17
C SER A 97 -5.93 -5.17 -24.93
N GLY A 98 -4.96 -5.86 -25.53
CA GLY A 98 -3.55 -5.52 -25.42
C GLY A 98 -2.66 -6.75 -25.30
N SER A 99 -1.45 -6.58 -24.74
CA SER A 99 -0.50 -7.68 -24.50
C SER A 99 -0.41 -8.00 -23.01
N ALA A 100 -0.47 -9.29 -22.67
CA ALA A 100 -0.27 -9.78 -21.30
C ALA A 100 1.15 -9.51 -20.77
N ASP A 101 2.14 -9.32 -21.66
CA ASP A 101 3.51 -8.95 -21.28
C ASP A 101 3.65 -7.47 -20.88
N LYS A 102 2.64 -6.65 -21.18
CA LYS A 102 2.60 -5.21 -20.88
C LYS A 102 1.27 -4.82 -20.26
N PRO A 103 0.89 -5.38 -19.10
CA PRO A 103 -0.42 -5.12 -18.50
C PRO A 103 -0.66 -3.65 -18.19
N GLY A 104 0.40 -2.87 -17.90
CA GLY A 104 0.30 -1.42 -17.72
C GLY A 104 -0.16 -0.64 -18.96
N LEU A 105 -0.21 -1.27 -20.15
CA LEU A 105 -0.69 -0.68 -21.40
C LEU A 105 -1.95 -1.38 -21.95
N LEU A 106 -2.64 -2.17 -21.13
CA LEU A 106 -3.92 -2.74 -21.51
C LEU A 106 -4.94 -1.62 -21.79
N ALA A 107 -5.73 -1.80 -22.83
CA ALA A 107 -6.89 -0.96 -23.08
C ALA A 107 -8.13 -1.64 -22.50
N ILE A 108 -8.74 -1.03 -21.49
CA ILE A 108 -9.94 -1.53 -20.82
C ILE A 108 -11.06 -0.52 -21.01
N LYS A 109 -12.20 -0.98 -21.52
CA LYS A 109 -13.40 -0.18 -21.80
C LYS A 109 -14.60 -0.71 -21.04
N GLY A 110 -15.69 0.04 -21.04
CA GLY A 110 -16.99 -0.37 -20.50
C GLY A 110 -17.20 0.00 -19.02
N ASN A 111 -16.25 0.74 -18.42
CA ASN A 111 -16.40 1.37 -17.12
C ASN A 111 -15.55 2.65 -17.07
N PRO A 112 -16.09 3.78 -16.58
CA PRO A 112 -15.35 5.06 -16.57
C PRO A 112 -13.98 4.99 -15.92
N ALA A 113 -13.86 4.37 -14.74
CA ALA A 113 -12.57 4.29 -14.02
C ALA A 113 -11.51 3.48 -14.79
N ASN A 114 -11.91 2.43 -15.52
CA ASN A 114 -11.03 1.68 -16.40
C ASN A 114 -10.55 2.53 -17.58
N GLU A 115 -11.45 3.28 -18.21
CA GLU A 115 -11.13 4.11 -19.37
C GLU A 115 -10.24 5.29 -19.01
N GLU A 116 -10.48 5.90 -17.85
CA GLU A 116 -9.65 6.97 -17.28
C GLU A 116 -8.23 6.48 -17.02
N LEU A 117 -8.09 5.33 -16.34
CA LEU A 117 -6.77 4.73 -16.04
C LEU A 117 -6.06 4.26 -17.31
N THR A 118 -6.78 3.68 -18.27
CA THR A 118 -6.24 3.29 -19.56
C THR A 118 -5.63 4.50 -20.28
N ARG A 119 -6.35 5.61 -20.35
CA ARG A 119 -5.89 6.84 -21.00
C ARG A 119 -4.66 7.40 -20.28
N PHE A 120 -4.71 7.48 -18.96
CA PHE A 120 -3.59 7.93 -18.13
C PHE A 120 -2.31 7.12 -18.41
N HIS A 121 -2.40 5.80 -18.41
CA HIS A 121 -1.23 4.94 -18.66
C HIS A 121 -0.73 5.03 -20.10
N GLN A 122 -1.63 5.09 -21.11
CA GLN A 122 -1.25 5.21 -22.51
C GLN A 122 -0.58 6.56 -22.80
N GLU A 123 -1.06 7.65 -22.24
CA GLU A 123 -0.44 8.96 -22.36
C GLU A 123 0.94 9.02 -21.70
N LEU A 124 1.08 8.39 -20.53
CA LEU A 124 2.30 8.45 -19.74
C LEU A 124 3.39 7.48 -20.21
N PHE A 125 3.01 6.25 -20.58
CA PHE A 125 3.94 5.15 -20.89
C PHE A 125 3.87 4.65 -22.33
N GLY A 126 2.98 5.19 -23.15
CA GLY A 126 2.74 4.71 -24.52
C GLY A 126 3.85 5.08 -25.51
N LYS A 127 4.76 5.96 -25.16
CA LYS A 127 5.89 6.41 -26.00
C LYS A 127 7.21 6.12 -25.27
N ASP A 128 7.86 7.17 -24.79
CA ASP A 128 9.11 7.06 -24.05
C ASP A 128 8.87 6.90 -22.56
N LEU A 129 9.82 6.28 -21.84
CA LEU A 129 9.75 6.19 -20.37
C LEU A 129 9.91 7.59 -19.76
N PRO A 130 8.89 8.08 -19.03
CA PRO A 130 8.94 9.40 -18.41
C PRO A 130 9.91 9.43 -17.21
N SER A 131 10.40 10.62 -16.86
CA SER A 131 11.11 10.80 -15.58
C SER A 131 10.16 10.60 -14.39
N GLU A 132 10.70 10.23 -13.23
CA GLU A 132 9.93 10.08 -12.00
C GLU A 132 9.11 11.34 -11.67
N ALA A 133 9.71 12.51 -11.80
CA ALA A 133 9.02 13.79 -11.57
C ALA A 133 7.86 14.03 -12.56
N ALA A 134 7.99 13.58 -13.82
CA ALA A 134 6.92 13.68 -14.81
C ALA A 134 5.77 12.72 -14.46
N VAL A 135 6.08 11.50 -14.01
CA VAL A 135 5.09 10.53 -13.53
C VAL A 135 4.32 11.08 -12.34
N GLU A 136 5.01 11.61 -11.33
CA GLU A 136 4.40 12.18 -10.14
C GLU A 136 3.48 13.36 -10.46
N LYS A 137 3.93 14.27 -11.32
CA LYS A 137 3.13 15.40 -11.78
C LYS A 137 1.86 14.97 -12.52
N ALA A 138 1.98 13.97 -13.40
CA ALA A 138 0.83 13.43 -14.13
C ALA A 138 -0.15 12.70 -13.19
N ALA A 139 0.37 11.93 -12.23
CA ALA A 139 -0.43 11.24 -11.23
C ALA A 139 -1.19 12.22 -10.32
N GLU A 140 -0.53 13.30 -9.88
CA GLU A 140 -1.20 14.36 -9.13
C GLU A 140 -2.32 15.02 -9.95
N ALA A 141 -2.06 15.37 -11.20
CA ALA A 141 -3.06 15.97 -12.09
C ALA A 141 -4.24 15.01 -12.31
N PHE A 142 -3.98 13.70 -12.45
CA PHE A 142 -5.02 12.69 -12.57
C PHE A 142 -5.94 12.67 -11.34
N ILE A 143 -5.38 12.56 -10.13
CA ILE A 143 -6.15 12.52 -8.88
C ILE A 143 -7.03 13.77 -8.74
N ARG A 144 -6.46 14.96 -9.02
CA ARG A 144 -7.19 16.24 -8.93
C ARG A 144 -8.33 16.35 -9.93
N SER A 145 -8.19 15.78 -11.13
CA SER A 145 -9.22 15.83 -12.17
C SER A 145 -10.26 14.71 -12.05
N HIS A 146 -9.99 13.65 -11.31
CA HIS A 146 -10.87 12.49 -11.13
C HIS A 146 -11.16 12.18 -9.65
N PRO A 147 -11.66 13.16 -8.86
CA PRO A 147 -11.82 12.99 -7.40
C PRO A 147 -12.86 11.94 -6.99
N ASN A 148 -13.71 11.49 -7.92
CA ASN A 148 -14.74 10.48 -7.68
C ASN A 148 -14.37 9.09 -8.25
N SER A 149 -13.24 8.96 -8.95
CA SER A 149 -12.86 7.72 -9.61
C SER A 149 -12.11 6.78 -8.67
N LEU A 150 -12.50 5.50 -8.66
CA LEU A 150 -11.74 4.45 -7.96
C LEU A 150 -10.29 4.34 -8.46
N ALA A 151 -10.03 4.69 -9.73
CA ALA A 151 -8.69 4.72 -10.28
C ALA A 151 -7.78 5.71 -9.55
N SER A 152 -8.32 6.79 -8.94
CA SER A 152 -7.54 7.74 -8.15
C SER A 152 -6.96 7.13 -6.88
N ILE A 153 -7.62 6.12 -6.29
CA ILE A 153 -7.06 5.36 -5.16
C ILE A 153 -5.82 4.57 -5.62
N TYR A 154 -5.91 3.89 -6.74
CA TYR A 154 -4.77 3.15 -7.31
C TYR A 154 -3.61 4.09 -7.65
N VAL A 155 -3.89 5.22 -8.30
CA VAL A 155 -2.87 6.20 -8.68
C VAL A 155 -2.20 6.82 -7.45
N LEU A 156 -2.97 7.11 -6.39
CA LEU A 156 -2.42 7.56 -5.11
C LEU A 156 -1.50 6.51 -4.48
N ASP A 157 -1.98 5.28 -4.39
CA ASP A 157 -1.21 4.17 -3.81
C ASP A 157 0.08 3.94 -4.59
N LYS A 158 -0.03 3.74 -5.90
CA LYS A 158 1.08 3.34 -6.77
C LYS A 158 2.19 4.39 -6.85
N TYR A 159 1.83 5.67 -6.97
CA TYR A 159 2.77 6.73 -7.30
C TYR A 159 3.16 7.63 -6.12
N PHE A 160 2.48 7.51 -4.97
CA PHE A 160 2.80 8.30 -3.78
C PHE A 160 3.04 7.44 -2.54
N VAL A 161 2.17 6.46 -2.25
CA VAL A 161 2.29 5.65 -1.03
C VAL A 161 3.39 4.60 -1.14
N GLN A 162 3.53 3.93 -2.29
CA GLN A 162 4.52 2.89 -2.53
C GLN A 162 5.93 3.42 -2.84
N LYS A 163 6.16 4.72 -2.76
CA LYS A 163 7.53 5.29 -2.92
C LYS A 163 8.43 4.81 -1.78
N SER A 164 9.72 4.67 -2.06
CA SER A 164 10.72 4.32 -1.04
C SER A 164 10.79 5.35 0.10
N VAL A 165 10.53 6.62 -0.21
CA VAL A 165 10.40 7.72 0.75
C VAL A 165 9.09 8.46 0.45
N PRO A 166 7.95 8.03 1.05
CA PRO A 166 6.66 8.68 0.83
C PRO A 166 6.60 10.08 1.46
N ASP A 167 6.04 11.05 0.74
CA ASP A 167 5.64 12.34 1.31
C ASP A 167 4.23 12.23 1.89
N PHE A 168 4.13 11.97 3.19
CA PHE A 168 2.85 11.81 3.88
C PHE A 168 2.01 13.08 3.91
N SER A 169 2.61 14.27 3.85
CA SER A 169 1.87 15.53 3.75
C SER A 169 1.18 15.64 2.40
N LYS A 170 1.88 15.29 1.33
CA LYS A 170 1.32 15.26 -0.03
C LYS A 170 0.24 14.19 -0.19
N ILE A 171 0.46 12.99 0.37
CA ILE A 171 -0.53 11.91 0.35
C ILE A 171 -1.80 12.36 1.07
N LYS A 172 -1.70 13.01 2.23
CA LYS A 172 -2.83 13.56 2.96
C LYS A 172 -3.58 14.62 2.14
N GLU A 173 -2.86 15.58 1.58
CA GLU A 173 -3.43 16.62 0.72
C GLU A 173 -4.25 16.04 -0.44
N LEU A 174 -3.69 15.06 -1.16
CA LEU A 174 -4.37 14.42 -2.28
C LEU A 174 -5.57 13.57 -1.83
N SER A 175 -5.44 12.87 -0.70
CA SER A 175 -6.55 12.10 -0.12
C SER A 175 -7.72 12.99 0.30
N GLU A 176 -7.45 14.18 0.82
CA GLU A 176 -8.49 15.13 1.24
C GLU A 176 -9.35 15.64 0.07
N GLN A 177 -8.79 15.68 -1.14
CA GLN A 177 -9.50 16.10 -2.36
C GLN A 177 -10.41 15.02 -2.95
N MET A 178 -10.24 13.77 -2.55
CA MET A 178 -11.08 12.67 -3.01
C MET A 178 -12.48 12.75 -2.38
N ALA A 179 -13.49 12.27 -3.12
CA ALA A 179 -14.86 12.21 -2.64
C ALA A 179 -15.02 11.32 -1.41
N GLY A 180 -16.02 11.59 -0.59
CA GLY A 180 -16.32 10.83 0.63
C GLY A 180 -16.51 9.33 0.37
N SER A 181 -17.22 8.98 -0.71
CA SER A 181 -17.44 7.59 -1.10
C SER A 181 -16.15 6.80 -1.40
N LEU A 182 -15.07 7.46 -1.79
CA LEU A 182 -13.76 6.84 -1.94
C LEU A 182 -13.07 6.64 -0.58
N LYS A 183 -13.27 7.59 0.35
CA LYS A 183 -12.71 7.53 1.71
C LYS A 183 -13.30 6.41 2.53
N ASP A 184 -14.53 5.98 2.22
CA ASP A 184 -15.22 4.85 2.84
C ASP A 184 -14.73 3.46 2.33
N ARG A 185 -13.77 3.43 1.40
CA ARG A 185 -13.12 2.19 0.98
C ARG A 185 -12.11 1.75 2.03
N LEU A 186 -12.08 0.45 2.32
CA LEU A 186 -11.24 -0.13 3.38
C LEU A 186 -9.78 0.33 3.30
N TYR A 187 -9.20 0.34 2.10
CA TYR A 187 -7.83 0.81 1.90
C TYR A 187 -7.67 2.29 2.32
N MET A 188 -8.60 3.15 1.92
CA MET A 188 -8.54 4.57 2.23
C MET A 188 -8.80 4.85 3.71
N GLU A 189 -9.75 4.14 4.34
CA GLU A 189 -9.96 4.20 5.79
C GLU A 189 -8.65 3.91 6.55
N GLN A 190 -7.98 2.80 6.20
CA GLN A 190 -6.71 2.39 6.82
C GLN A 190 -5.56 3.38 6.53
N LEU A 191 -5.51 3.92 5.31
CA LEU A 191 -4.51 4.92 4.94
C LEU A 191 -4.70 6.23 5.74
N LEU A 192 -5.93 6.73 5.83
CA LEU A 192 -6.25 7.96 6.55
C LEU A 192 -5.97 7.81 8.05
N GLU A 193 -6.35 6.69 8.67
CA GLU A 193 -6.03 6.39 10.06
C GLU A 193 -4.50 6.37 10.30
N TYR A 194 -3.76 5.78 9.35
CA TYR A 194 -2.32 5.79 9.41
C TYR A 194 -1.72 7.20 9.31
N LEU A 195 -2.20 8.01 8.37
CA LEU A 195 -1.74 9.40 8.20
C LEU A 195 -1.98 10.25 9.45
N GLU A 196 -3.13 10.08 10.10
CA GLU A 196 -3.42 10.73 11.39
C GLU A 196 -2.44 10.28 12.49
N SER A 197 -2.18 8.98 12.56
CA SER A 197 -1.23 8.42 13.53
C SER A 197 0.19 8.90 13.27
N TYR A 198 0.60 8.97 12.01
CA TYR A 198 1.90 9.49 11.59
C TYR A 198 2.07 10.98 11.94
N GLU A 199 1.03 11.79 11.72
CA GLU A 199 1.06 13.22 12.01
C GLU A 199 1.32 13.51 13.51
N LYS A 200 0.73 12.71 14.41
CA LYS A 200 0.92 12.81 15.85
C LYS A 200 2.37 12.62 16.28
N VAL A 201 3.15 11.89 15.49
CA VAL A 201 4.56 11.55 15.75
C VAL A 201 5.50 12.07 14.66
N SER A 202 5.11 13.09 13.93
CA SER A 202 5.95 13.75 12.93
C SER A 202 7.11 14.51 13.59
N VAL A 203 8.15 14.83 12.80
CA VAL A 203 9.30 15.62 13.28
C VAL A 203 8.83 16.93 13.88
N GLY A 204 9.38 17.29 15.02
CA GLY A 204 8.99 18.46 15.79
C GLY A 204 7.92 18.21 16.85
N LYS A 205 7.16 17.12 16.78
CA LYS A 205 6.19 16.72 17.81
C LYS A 205 6.89 16.08 19.01
N SER A 206 6.22 16.04 20.15
CA SER A 206 6.70 15.35 21.34
C SER A 206 6.24 13.91 21.35
N ALA A 207 7.17 12.98 21.51
CA ALA A 207 6.84 11.58 21.73
C ALA A 207 6.11 11.39 23.06
N SER A 208 5.03 10.62 23.04
CA SER A 208 4.35 10.21 24.27
C SER A 208 5.26 9.36 25.14
N TYR A 209 4.91 9.23 26.42
CA TYR A 209 5.58 8.29 27.33
C TYR A 209 5.47 6.85 26.79
N PHE A 210 6.53 6.09 26.97
CA PHE A 210 6.54 4.67 26.62
C PHE A 210 7.32 3.84 27.63
N GLN A 211 7.01 2.56 27.66
CA GLN A 211 7.80 1.52 28.32
C GLN A 211 7.71 0.22 27.51
N ILE A 212 8.74 -0.62 27.62
CA ILE A 212 8.81 -1.91 26.93
C ILE A 212 9.59 -2.91 27.79
N PRO A 213 9.18 -4.20 27.87
CA PRO A 213 9.93 -5.21 28.60
C PRO A 213 11.34 -5.41 28.02
N GLY A 214 12.36 -5.37 28.89
CA GLY A 214 13.75 -5.64 28.55
C GLY A 214 14.11 -7.12 28.61
N MET A 215 15.37 -7.46 28.25
CA MET A 215 15.88 -8.85 28.25
C MET A 215 15.85 -9.49 29.65
N ASP A 216 16.01 -8.70 30.72
CA ASP A 216 15.95 -9.15 32.12
C ASP A 216 14.51 -9.19 32.69
N GLY A 217 13.52 -8.86 31.88
CA GLY A 217 12.11 -8.81 32.25
C GLY A 217 11.69 -7.51 32.96
N LYS A 218 12.61 -6.56 33.18
CA LYS A 218 12.27 -5.24 33.70
C LYS A 218 11.88 -4.30 32.57
N ASP A 219 10.95 -3.39 32.86
CA ASP A 219 10.55 -2.39 31.88
C ASP A 219 11.67 -1.37 31.66
N ILE A 220 11.99 -1.16 30.39
CA ILE A 220 12.80 -0.05 29.91
C ILE A 220 11.85 1.11 29.60
N ARG A 221 12.11 2.26 30.21
CA ARG A 221 11.25 3.45 30.11
C ARG A 221 11.99 4.57 29.40
N ARG A 222 11.24 5.47 28.75
CA ARG A 222 11.83 6.68 28.18
C ARG A 222 12.68 7.45 29.21
N THR A 223 12.25 7.50 30.46
CA THR A 223 12.95 8.20 31.56
C THR A 223 14.31 7.61 31.89
N ASP A 224 14.63 6.38 31.45
CA ASP A 224 15.95 5.76 31.71
C ASP A 224 17.05 6.35 30.81
N PHE A 225 16.67 7.20 29.87
CA PHE A 225 17.54 7.88 28.89
C PHE A 225 17.55 9.41 29.11
N LYS A 226 17.36 9.85 30.36
CA LYS A 226 17.39 11.27 30.68
C LYS A 226 18.69 11.94 30.19
N ASP A 227 18.53 13.18 29.73
CA ASP A 227 19.61 14.04 29.26
C ASP A 227 20.37 13.54 28.01
N LYS A 228 19.87 12.47 27.36
CA LYS A 228 20.44 11.93 26.13
C LYS A 228 19.46 12.05 24.97
N TYR A 229 20.01 12.18 23.78
CA TYR A 229 19.29 11.85 22.56
C TYR A 229 19.11 10.34 22.49
N LEU A 230 17.93 9.89 22.13
CA LEU A 230 17.58 8.47 22.09
C LEU A 230 17.17 8.06 20.68
N LEU A 231 17.90 7.12 20.08
CA LEU A 231 17.48 6.47 18.85
C LEU A 231 16.63 5.23 19.20
N LEU A 232 15.34 5.31 18.94
CA LEU A 232 14.49 4.12 18.92
C LEU A 232 14.76 3.41 17.59
N TYR A 233 15.28 2.20 17.66
CA TYR A 233 15.61 1.38 16.50
C TYR A 233 14.70 0.16 16.45
N PHE A 234 13.73 0.18 15.54
CA PHE A 234 12.78 -0.92 15.31
C PHE A 234 13.41 -1.95 14.38
N TRP A 235 13.47 -3.19 14.84
CA TRP A 235 14.15 -4.27 14.13
C TRP A 235 13.52 -5.64 14.39
N ALA A 236 14.01 -6.68 13.72
CA ALA A 236 13.67 -8.07 14.00
C ALA A 236 14.83 -9.00 13.64
N SER A 237 14.95 -10.11 14.36
CA SER A 237 16.01 -11.10 14.16
C SER A 237 15.93 -11.79 12.80
N TRP A 238 14.75 -11.93 12.25
CA TRP A 238 14.46 -12.57 10.96
C TRP A 238 14.68 -11.64 9.75
N SER A 239 15.05 -10.38 9.96
CA SER A 239 15.28 -9.39 8.90
C SER A 239 16.76 -9.16 8.66
N ASP A 240 17.29 -9.62 7.53
CA ASP A 240 18.71 -9.40 7.15
C ASP A 240 19.04 -7.92 7.03
N ALA A 241 18.11 -7.10 6.51
CA ALA A 241 18.28 -5.64 6.41
C ALA A 241 18.42 -5.00 7.81
N CYS A 242 17.69 -5.48 8.82
CA CYS A 242 17.85 -5.04 10.19
C CYS A 242 19.20 -5.41 10.78
N ARG A 243 19.66 -6.63 10.53
CA ARG A 243 20.95 -7.11 11.00
C ARG A 243 22.12 -6.32 10.37
N GLU A 244 22.02 -5.95 9.11
CA GLU A 244 22.99 -5.07 8.46
C GLU A 244 22.98 -3.68 9.09
N THR A 245 21.82 -3.07 9.29
CA THR A 245 21.70 -1.77 9.96
C THR A 245 22.23 -1.83 11.40
N SER A 246 21.99 -2.93 12.13
CA SER A 246 22.54 -3.13 13.47
C SER A 246 24.08 -3.12 13.48
N ARG A 247 24.73 -3.74 12.47
CA ARG A 247 26.20 -3.69 12.34
C ARG A 247 26.73 -2.27 12.14
N GLN A 248 26.03 -1.47 11.35
CA GLN A 248 26.38 -0.07 11.12
C GLN A 248 26.17 0.78 12.39
N LEU A 249 25.03 0.64 13.06
CA LEU A 249 24.76 1.32 14.33
C LEU A 249 25.76 0.95 15.42
N LYS A 250 26.23 -0.30 15.44
CA LYS A 250 27.24 -0.77 16.39
C LYS A 250 28.58 -0.04 16.23
N GLN A 251 29.02 0.24 15.01
CA GLN A 251 30.22 1.02 14.75
C GLN A 251 30.06 2.44 15.32
N LEU A 252 28.93 3.07 15.02
CA LEU A 252 28.60 4.41 15.50
C LEU A 252 28.50 4.47 17.03
N TYR A 253 27.89 3.47 17.65
CA TYR A 253 27.68 3.40 19.11
C TYR A 253 28.99 3.12 19.90
N LYS A 254 29.99 2.52 19.30
CA LYS A 254 31.30 2.25 19.95
C LYS A 254 32.08 3.52 20.27
N GLU A 255 31.84 4.62 19.56
CA GLU A 255 32.52 5.87 19.86
C GLU A 255 32.09 6.43 21.22
N LYS A 256 33.03 6.50 22.18
CA LYS A 256 32.77 6.95 23.56
C LYS A 256 32.09 8.31 23.64
N LYS A 257 32.49 9.25 22.81
CA LYS A 257 31.89 10.60 22.73
C LYS A 257 30.40 10.59 22.43
N ASN A 258 29.92 9.57 21.67
CA ASN A 258 28.50 9.48 21.33
C ASN A 258 27.67 8.98 22.51
N ARG A 259 28.19 8.10 23.37
CA ARG A 259 27.49 7.52 24.52
C ARG A 259 27.19 8.54 25.64
N GLU A 260 27.92 9.65 25.72
CA GLU A 260 27.69 10.68 26.74
C GLU A 260 26.36 11.42 26.47
N LYS A 261 26.05 11.72 25.20
CA LYS A 261 24.86 12.49 24.81
C LYS A 261 23.85 11.70 24.01
N PHE A 262 24.13 10.45 23.67
CA PHE A 262 23.37 9.62 22.77
C PHE A 262 23.23 8.20 23.32
N ASP A 263 22.07 7.62 23.12
CA ASP A 263 21.82 6.20 23.43
C ASP A 263 20.92 5.57 22.38
N ILE A 264 20.85 4.24 22.34
CA ILE A 264 20.00 3.47 21.47
C ILE A 264 19.08 2.58 22.31
N LEU A 265 17.83 2.47 21.94
CA LEU A 265 16.90 1.41 22.37
C LEU A 265 16.50 0.60 21.16
N GLY A 266 16.95 -0.67 21.09
CA GLY A 266 16.44 -1.62 20.13
C GLY A 266 15.04 -2.06 20.54
N VAL A 267 14.08 -1.85 19.65
CA VAL A 267 12.67 -2.28 19.80
C VAL A 267 12.47 -3.44 18.83
N SER A 268 12.47 -4.68 19.36
CA SER A 268 12.32 -5.87 18.53
C SER A 268 10.85 -6.17 18.24
N LEU A 269 10.59 -6.60 17.00
CA LEU A 269 9.31 -7.13 16.53
C LEU A 269 9.31 -8.67 16.50
N ASP A 270 10.18 -9.29 17.24
CA ASP A 270 10.16 -10.75 17.38
C ASP A 270 8.95 -11.20 18.22
N VAL A 271 8.48 -12.42 17.94
CA VAL A 271 7.38 -13.06 18.67
C VAL A 271 7.85 -14.22 19.52
N ASP A 272 9.12 -14.65 19.34
CA ASP A 272 9.80 -15.67 20.11
C ASP A 272 10.91 -15.05 20.95
N LYS A 273 10.84 -15.27 22.27
CA LYS A 273 11.75 -14.67 23.24
C LYS A 273 13.19 -15.20 23.13
N GLU A 274 13.34 -16.49 22.90
CA GLU A 274 14.67 -17.10 22.86
C GLU A 274 15.37 -16.76 21.54
N VAL A 275 14.65 -16.79 20.42
CA VAL A 275 15.18 -16.38 19.12
C VAL A 275 15.63 -14.91 19.15
N TRP A 276 14.85 -14.02 19.77
CA TRP A 276 15.24 -12.63 19.97
C TRP A 276 16.49 -12.49 20.80
N LYS A 277 16.57 -13.17 21.96
CA LYS A 277 17.73 -13.10 22.86
C LYS A 277 19.00 -13.62 22.20
N ASP A 278 18.88 -14.74 21.51
CA ASP A 278 20.00 -15.34 20.77
C ASP A 278 20.52 -14.38 19.70
N ALA A 279 19.63 -13.71 18.97
CA ALA A 279 20.03 -12.72 17.98
C ALA A 279 20.76 -11.52 18.62
N VAL A 280 20.28 -11.01 19.75
CA VAL A 280 20.95 -9.92 20.49
C VAL A 280 22.35 -10.33 20.91
N VAL A 281 22.54 -11.55 21.46
CA VAL A 281 23.83 -12.08 21.90
C VAL A 281 24.75 -12.33 20.71
N ASN A 282 24.29 -13.03 19.69
CA ASN A 282 25.07 -13.39 18.51
C ASN A 282 25.56 -12.16 17.74
N ASP A 283 24.69 -11.15 17.58
CA ASP A 283 25.05 -9.88 16.91
C ASP A 283 25.81 -8.94 17.86
N THR A 284 25.97 -9.30 19.13
CA THR A 284 26.64 -8.49 20.16
C THR A 284 26.12 -7.05 20.21
N LEU A 285 24.81 -6.90 20.36
CA LEU A 285 24.13 -5.61 20.47
C LEU A 285 24.24 -5.10 21.92
N ASP A 286 25.13 -4.15 22.19
CA ASP A 286 25.49 -3.68 23.52
C ASP A 286 24.69 -2.47 24.03
N TRP A 287 23.62 -2.09 23.34
CA TRP A 287 22.61 -1.12 23.81
C TRP A 287 21.36 -1.83 24.35
N LYS A 288 20.52 -1.10 25.08
CA LYS A 288 19.30 -1.65 25.67
C LYS A 288 18.36 -2.22 24.60
N GLN A 289 17.83 -3.40 24.87
CA GLN A 289 16.94 -4.12 23.97
C GLN A 289 15.60 -4.40 24.65
N GLY A 290 14.51 -4.05 24.00
CA GLY A 290 13.15 -4.28 24.46
C GLY A 290 12.32 -5.03 23.42
N CYS A 291 11.44 -5.92 23.91
CA CYS A 291 10.51 -6.70 23.10
C CYS A 291 9.26 -7.06 23.91
N ASP A 292 8.07 -6.79 23.40
CA ASP A 292 6.80 -7.22 24.00
C ASP A 292 6.24 -8.50 23.40
N LEU A 293 6.97 -9.13 22.47
CA LEU A 293 6.64 -10.38 21.76
C LEU A 293 5.33 -10.34 20.96
N LYS A 294 4.91 -9.14 20.54
CA LYS A 294 3.66 -8.94 19.78
C LYS A 294 3.87 -8.68 18.29
N GLY A 295 5.10 -8.71 17.81
CA GLY A 295 5.43 -8.47 16.41
C GLY A 295 4.94 -7.11 15.94
N TRP A 296 4.23 -7.07 14.83
CA TRP A 296 3.63 -5.84 14.28
C TRP A 296 2.53 -5.23 15.17
N ASN A 297 1.98 -6.01 16.13
CA ASN A 297 1.01 -5.52 17.11
C ASN A 297 1.68 -4.94 18.37
N ALA A 298 3.01 -4.79 18.37
CA ALA A 298 3.74 -4.18 19.49
C ALA A 298 3.27 -2.74 19.74
N SER A 299 3.13 -2.36 21.01
CA SER A 299 2.57 -1.06 21.39
C SER A 299 3.37 0.11 20.79
N LEU A 300 4.70 0.02 20.76
CA LEU A 300 5.56 1.07 20.21
C LEU A 300 5.48 1.16 18.69
N VAL A 301 5.17 0.07 17.99
CA VAL A 301 4.94 0.07 16.54
C VAL A 301 3.76 0.98 16.19
N GLY A 302 2.62 0.79 16.87
CA GLY A 302 1.44 1.65 16.71
C GLY A 302 1.70 3.08 17.17
N GLN A 303 2.32 3.25 18.37
CA GLN A 303 2.60 4.56 18.96
C GLN A 303 3.48 5.45 18.08
N PHE A 304 4.47 4.88 17.39
CA PHE A 304 5.38 5.58 16.49
C PHE A 304 5.02 5.43 14.99
N ALA A 305 3.85 4.89 14.68
CA ALA A 305 3.37 4.68 13.32
C ALA A 305 4.43 4.01 12.42
N VAL A 306 5.02 2.90 12.88
CA VAL A 306 6.03 2.13 12.15
C VAL A 306 5.33 1.13 11.23
N ARG A 307 5.72 1.06 9.95
CA ARG A 307 5.14 0.12 8.97
C ARG A 307 6.18 -0.72 8.22
N THR A 308 7.45 -0.38 8.35
CA THR A 308 8.55 -1.10 7.66
C THR A 308 9.69 -1.33 8.61
N LEU A 309 10.54 -2.32 8.32
CA LEU A 309 11.78 -2.60 9.02
C LEU A 309 12.96 -2.63 8.02
N PRO A 310 14.15 -2.19 8.44
CA PRO A 310 14.43 -1.45 9.68
C PRO A 310 13.80 -0.07 9.69
N TYR A 311 13.53 0.47 10.88
CA TYR A 311 13.00 1.82 11.06
C TYR A 311 13.63 2.49 12.27
N ASN A 312 13.72 3.82 12.28
CA ASN A 312 14.22 4.53 13.45
C ASN A 312 13.50 5.85 13.72
N VAL A 313 13.54 6.28 14.99
CA VAL A 313 13.05 7.57 15.45
C VAL A 313 14.07 8.15 16.42
N LEU A 314 14.59 9.34 16.10
CA LEU A 314 15.52 10.07 16.98
C LEU A 314 14.73 11.04 17.85
N LEU A 315 14.88 10.88 19.17
CA LEU A 315 14.28 11.72 20.19
C LEU A 315 15.34 12.61 20.83
N ALA A 316 15.06 13.90 21.03
CA ALA A 316 15.83 14.78 21.89
C ALA A 316 15.62 14.43 23.38
N PRO A 317 16.48 14.93 24.30
CA PRO A 317 16.29 14.76 25.75
C PRO A 317 14.91 15.21 26.24
N SER A 318 14.35 16.26 25.66
CA SER A 318 12.99 16.73 25.91
C SER A 318 11.88 15.76 25.50
N GLY A 319 12.21 14.75 24.67
CA GLY A 319 11.27 13.84 24.01
C GLY A 319 10.73 14.36 22.70
N ARG A 320 11.20 15.49 22.20
CA ARG A 320 10.86 15.98 20.87
C ARG A 320 11.44 15.05 19.80
N ILE A 321 10.68 14.74 18.78
CA ILE A 321 11.11 13.95 17.63
C ILE A 321 11.97 14.83 16.72
N GLU A 322 13.24 14.47 16.55
CA GLU A 322 14.22 15.22 15.75
C GLU A 322 14.46 14.59 14.35
N GLY A 323 14.03 13.34 14.17
CA GLY A 323 14.13 12.65 12.90
C GLY A 323 13.43 11.31 12.92
N ARG A 324 13.09 10.82 11.74
CA ARG A 324 12.42 9.54 11.53
C ARG A 324 12.96 8.90 10.26
N ASN A 325 13.09 7.58 10.27
CA ASN A 325 13.61 6.78 9.15
C ASN A 325 14.90 7.36 8.56
N LEU A 326 15.78 7.78 9.45
CA LEU A 326 17.07 8.40 9.10
C LEU A 326 18.01 7.34 8.51
N THR A 327 18.70 7.69 7.46
CA THR A 327 19.86 6.93 6.95
C THR A 327 21.03 7.02 7.94
N GLN A 328 21.99 6.11 7.84
CA GLN A 328 23.19 6.14 8.69
C GLN A 328 23.89 7.52 8.61
N LYS A 329 24.05 8.06 7.41
CA LYS A 329 24.68 9.37 7.20
C LYS A 329 23.94 10.50 7.93
N GLU A 330 22.60 10.51 7.86
CA GLU A 330 21.78 11.50 8.56
C GLU A 330 21.88 11.37 10.08
N ILE A 331 21.96 10.13 10.61
CA ILE A 331 22.23 9.89 12.03
C ILE A 331 23.59 10.46 12.42
N GLU A 332 24.64 10.19 11.64
CA GLU A 332 25.99 10.70 11.89
C GLU A 332 26.04 12.23 11.87
N GLU A 333 25.41 12.87 10.90
CA GLU A 333 25.29 14.32 10.78
C GLU A 333 24.57 14.93 12.01
N LYS A 334 23.44 14.32 12.43
CA LYS A 334 22.71 14.72 13.64
C LYS A 334 23.56 14.59 14.90
N LEU A 335 24.29 13.48 15.05
CA LEU A 335 25.18 13.28 16.21
C LEU A 335 26.35 14.29 16.21
N ALA A 336 26.87 14.65 15.05
CA ALA A 336 27.90 15.69 14.94
C ALA A 336 27.37 17.07 15.33
N GLU A 337 26.12 17.40 14.96
CA GLU A 337 25.43 18.62 15.42
C GLU A 337 25.20 18.63 16.95
N ILE A 338 24.77 17.50 17.50
CA ILE A 338 24.54 17.31 18.95
C ILE A 338 25.83 17.50 19.73
N ALA A 339 26.96 16.96 19.22
CA ALA A 339 28.25 17.08 19.85
C ALA A 339 28.76 18.54 19.93
N LYS A 340 28.34 19.39 18.96
CA LYS A 340 28.70 20.84 18.93
C LYS A 340 27.85 21.69 19.90
N LYS A 341 26.66 21.23 20.25
CA LYS A 341 25.79 21.92 21.24
C LYS A 341 26.36 21.70 22.63
N LYS A 342 26.96 22.78 23.22
CA LYS A 342 27.49 22.81 24.60
C LYS A 342 26.36 22.74 25.61
#